data_8bda818fc41ca21c2db4907f409d7d05
#
_entry.id   8bda818fc41ca21c2db4907f409d7d05
#
_cell.length_a   1.000
_cell.length_b   1.000
_cell.length_c   1.000
_cell.angle_alpha   90.00
_cell.angle_beta   90.00
_cell.angle_gamma   90.00
#
_symmetry.space_group_name_H-M   'P 1'
#
loop_
_entity.id
_entity.type
_entity.pdbx_description
1 polymer ?
#
loop_
_entity_poly.entity_id
_entity_poly.type
_entity_poly.pdbx_seq_one_letter_code
_entity_poly.pdbx_strand_id
1 'polypeptide(L)'
;MVKRDSYMNRLIHSMWNGEIKVITGIRRCGKSVLLFDLFFEYLLSQNVSEDHILKIELDQRRYYKFRNPITLCEYVESTVRDRKDKKFYLFIDEVQLTTKVVDKENGGIEVTIYDMLNELKAYKNLDVYVTGSNSKGLSKDIATEFRGRATQIHVFPLSFAEFYSAVGGDERKALDTYMLYGGMPRLLALEDDKDKKDYLTSLYSELYVKDIVERNGIEREDVLNDILDFLASQISSL
;
A
#
# COMPACT_ATOMS: atom_id res chain seq x y z
N MET A 1 4.73 11.34 14.28
CA MET A 1 4.62 10.27 13.24
C MET A 1 5.50 9.09 13.65
N VAL A 2 5.04 7.84 13.49
CA VAL A 2 5.84 6.64 13.82
C VAL A 2 6.86 6.38 12.72
N LYS A 3 8.13 6.18 13.06
CA LYS A 3 9.24 6.15 12.08
C LYS A 3 9.25 4.93 11.15
N ARG A 4 8.68 3.78 11.53
CA ARG A 4 8.64 2.55 10.73
C ARG A 4 10.00 2.09 10.18
N ASP A 5 11.05 2.17 11.00
CA ASP A 5 12.46 2.04 10.58
C ASP A 5 12.76 0.75 9.79
N SER A 6 12.17 -0.39 10.16
CA SER A 6 12.41 -1.65 9.46
C SER A 6 11.91 -1.62 8.00
N TYR A 7 10.77 -0.96 7.74
CA TYR A 7 10.23 -0.80 6.39
C TYR A 7 10.98 0.27 5.62
N MET A 8 11.33 1.38 6.28
CA MET A 8 12.17 2.43 5.68
C MET A 8 13.51 1.86 5.22
N ASN A 9 14.18 1.07 6.06
CA ASN A 9 15.43 0.42 5.68
C ASN A 9 15.26 -0.48 4.46
N ARG A 10 14.16 -1.25 4.37
CA ARG A 10 13.88 -2.08 3.20
C ARG A 10 13.66 -1.26 1.93
N LEU A 11 12.93 -0.14 2.00
CA LEU A 11 12.75 0.78 0.87
C LEU A 11 14.09 1.35 0.43
N ILE A 12 14.90 1.86 1.36
CA ILE A 12 16.22 2.45 1.08
C ILE A 12 17.16 1.43 0.42
N HIS A 13 17.26 0.20 0.98
CA HIS A 13 18.13 -0.82 0.40
C HIS A 13 17.66 -1.33 -0.98
N SER A 14 16.38 -1.20 -1.30
CA SER A 14 15.86 -1.60 -2.60
C SER A 14 15.91 -0.51 -3.66
N MET A 15 16.29 0.72 -3.31
CA MET A 15 16.40 1.82 -4.28
C MET A 15 17.29 1.43 -5.45
N TRP A 16 16.84 1.74 -6.65
CA TRP A 16 17.60 1.57 -7.90
C TRP A 16 18.10 0.14 -8.19
N ASN A 17 17.46 -0.87 -7.60
CA ASN A 17 17.78 -2.29 -7.86
C ASN A 17 17.24 -2.81 -9.20
N GLY A 18 16.58 -1.97 -9.98
CA GLY A 18 15.98 -2.33 -11.27
C GLY A 18 14.66 -3.10 -11.16
N GLU A 19 14.09 -3.22 -9.97
CA GLU A 19 12.81 -3.88 -9.71
C GLU A 19 11.74 -2.85 -9.32
N ILE A 20 10.47 -3.21 -9.56
CA ILE A 20 9.34 -2.45 -9.04
C ILE A 20 9.16 -2.79 -7.56
N LYS A 21 9.07 -1.77 -6.70
CA LYS A 21 8.80 -1.94 -5.28
C LYS A 21 7.30 -1.97 -5.05
N VAL A 22 6.81 -3.10 -4.53
CA VAL A 22 5.38 -3.30 -4.30
C VAL A 22 5.11 -3.38 -2.81
N ILE A 23 4.42 -2.37 -2.30
CA ILE A 23 4.08 -2.21 -0.89
C ILE A 23 2.67 -2.73 -0.69
N THR A 24 2.55 -3.87 -0.01
CA THR A 24 1.27 -4.53 0.29
C THR A 24 0.95 -4.48 1.77
N GLY A 25 -0.28 -4.77 2.12
CA GLY A 25 -0.75 -4.82 3.51
C GLY A 25 -2.23 -4.48 3.61
N ILE A 26 -2.84 -4.77 4.74
CA ILE A 26 -4.26 -4.50 4.95
C ILE A 26 -4.58 -3.00 4.85
N ARG A 27 -5.84 -2.66 4.58
CA ARG A 27 -6.28 -1.26 4.54
C ARG A 27 -5.97 -0.56 5.87
N ARG A 28 -5.56 0.71 5.81
CA ARG A 28 -5.26 1.58 6.96
C ARG A 28 -4.08 1.15 7.84
N CYS A 29 -3.23 0.20 7.42
CA CYS A 29 -2.01 -0.17 8.15
C CYS A 29 -0.83 0.82 7.99
N GLY A 30 -0.99 1.87 7.17
CA GLY A 30 0.01 2.93 7.01
C GLY A 30 0.90 2.82 5.75
N LYS A 31 0.48 2.10 4.69
CA LYS A 31 1.23 2.01 3.42
C LYS A 31 1.47 3.36 2.76
N SER A 32 0.39 4.15 2.61
CA SER A 32 0.45 5.48 1.97
C SER A 32 1.33 6.42 2.80
N VAL A 33 1.20 6.42 4.13
CA VAL A 33 2.07 7.20 5.04
C VAL A 33 3.53 6.78 4.91
N LEU A 34 3.81 5.47 4.81
CA LEU A 34 5.18 4.97 4.63
C LEU A 34 5.81 5.51 3.34
N LEU A 35 5.08 5.50 2.22
CA LEU A 35 5.59 5.88 0.91
C LEU A 35 5.53 7.39 0.67
N PHE A 36 4.36 8.02 0.90
CA PHE A 36 4.07 9.39 0.50
C PHE A 36 4.50 10.45 1.52
N ASP A 37 4.72 10.03 2.79
CA ASP A 37 5.22 10.92 3.83
C ASP A 37 6.65 10.53 4.22
N LEU A 38 6.86 9.35 4.85
CA LEU A 38 8.17 9.00 5.44
C LEU A 38 9.26 8.83 4.37
N PHE A 39 8.99 8.04 3.31
CA PHE A 39 9.98 7.82 2.26
C PHE A 39 10.17 9.06 1.39
N PHE A 40 9.11 9.82 1.14
CA PHE A 40 9.17 11.10 0.46
C PHE A 40 10.06 12.10 1.22
N GLU A 41 9.84 12.30 2.53
CA GLU A 41 10.68 13.17 3.36
C GLU A 41 12.15 12.70 3.39
N TYR A 42 12.37 11.37 3.44
CA TYR A 42 13.71 10.81 3.32
C TYR A 42 14.38 11.22 2.01
N LEU A 43 13.71 11.09 0.86
CA LEU A 43 14.28 11.47 -0.43
C LEU A 43 14.61 12.98 -0.48
N LEU A 44 13.74 13.84 0.05
CA LEU A 44 14.03 15.27 0.14
C LEU A 44 15.27 15.54 1.02
N SER A 45 15.44 14.80 2.12
CA SER A 45 16.62 14.89 2.99
C SER A 45 17.92 14.43 2.30
N GLN A 46 17.81 13.61 1.25
CA GLN A 46 18.92 13.20 0.38
C GLN A 46 19.15 14.16 -0.81
N ASN A 47 18.57 15.37 -0.75
CA ASN A 47 18.65 16.40 -1.80
C ASN A 47 18.02 15.99 -3.14
N VAL A 48 17.05 15.04 -3.14
CA VAL A 48 16.20 14.79 -4.29
C VAL A 48 15.20 15.93 -4.41
N SER A 49 15.15 16.57 -5.57
CA SER A 49 14.21 17.67 -5.81
C SER A 49 12.78 17.13 -5.92
N GLU A 50 11.80 17.85 -5.38
CA GLU A 50 10.39 17.41 -5.35
C GLU A 50 9.83 17.18 -6.75
N ASP A 51 10.25 17.96 -7.76
CA ASP A 51 9.84 17.81 -9.17
C ASP A 51 10.38 16.52 -9.84
N HIS A 52 11.26 15.80 -9.16
CA HIS A 52 11.74 14.49 -9.55
C HIS A 52 10.96 13.33 -8.87
N ILE A 53 9.96 13.65 -8.08
CA ILE A 53 9.13 12.65 -7.38
C ILE A 53 7.69 12.76 -7.86
N LEU A 54 7.30 11.84 -8.75
CA LEU A 54 5.95 11.78 -9.31
C LEU A 54 5.03 11.04 -8.32
N LYS A 55 4.07 11.75 -7.73
CA LYS A 55 3.11 11.17 -6.77
C LYS A 55 1.72 11.07 -7.41
N ILE A 56 1.18 9.87 -7.49
CA ILE A 56 -0.12 9.55 -8.09
C ILE A 56 -0.95 8.73 -7.11
N GLU A 57 -2.00 9.32 -6.58
CA GLU A 57 -2.92 8.72 -5.61
C GLU A 57 -4.25 8.42 -6.32
N LEU A 58 -4.43 7.19 -6.82
CA LEU A 58 -5.53 6.82 -7.70
C LEU A 58 -6.92 6.86 -7.06
N ASP A 59 -7.01 6.92 -5.73
CA ASP A 59 -8.26 7.14 -5.00
C ASP A 59 -8.71 8.60 -5.00
N GLN A 60 -7.81 9.56 -5.28
CA GLN A 60 -8.13 10.97 -5.33
C GLN A 60 -8.66 11.40 -6.71
N ARG A 61 -9.74 12.16 -6.73
CA ARG A 61 -10.44 12.62 -7.95
C ARG A 61 -9.51 13.29 -8.99
N ARG A 62 -8.51 14.05 -8.55
CA ARG A 62 -7.56 14.74 -9.43
C ARG A 62 -6.73 13.78 -10.29
N TYR A 63 -6.59 12.52 -9.86
CA TYR A 63 -5.81 11.48 -10.53
C TYR A 63 -6.67 10.44 -11.25
N TYR A 64 -7.99 10.55 -11.30
CA TYR A 64 -8.87 9.55 -11.92
C TYR A 64 -8.54 9.26 -13.38
N LYS A 65 -8.03 10.25 -14.13
CA LYS A 65 -7.57 10.02 -15.49
C LYS A 65 -6.45 8.97 -15.60
N PHE A 66 -5.64 8.83 -14.56
CA PHE A 66 -4.53 7.88 -14.48
C PHE A 66 -4.96 6.46 -14.05
N ARG A 67 -6.25 6.25 -13.80
CA ARG A 67 -6.81 4.88 -13.70
C ARG A 67 -6.78 4.17 -15.06
N ASN A 68 -6.71 4.91 -16.15
CA ASN A 68 -6.34 4.40 -17.46
C ASN A 68 -4.81 4.19 -17.49
N PRO A 69 -4.31 2.95 -17.60
CA PRO A 69 -2.88 2.65 -17.55
C PRO A 69 -2.09 3.27 -18.70
N ILE A 70 -2.69 3.40 -19.90
CA ILE A 70 -2.04 4.05 -21.06
C ILE A 70 -1.78 5.52 -20.75
N THR A 71 -2.81 6.26 -20.31
CA THR A 71 -2.69 7.68 -19.97
C THR A 71 -1.67 7.92 -18.84
N LEU A 72 -1.59 6.99 -17.88
CA LEU A 72 -0.59 7.04 -16.82
C LEU A 72 0.82 6.87 -17.38
N CYS A 73 1.02 5.86 -18.24
CA CYS A 73 2.30 5.57 -18.85
C CYS A 73 2.80 6.76 -19.70
N GLU A 74 1.97 7.27 -20.60
CA GLU A 74 2.27 8.45 -21.42
C GLU A 74 2.70 9.67 -20.59
N TYR A 75 1.99 9.93 -19.49
CA TYR A 75 2.33 11.02 -18.57
C TYR A 75 3.72 10.83 -17.95
N VAL A 76 4.01 9.64 -17.44
CA VAL A 76 5.30 9.34 -16.83
C VAL A 76 6.41 9.41 -17.85
N GLU A 77 6.22 8.78 -19.02
CA GLU A 77 7.19 8.79 -20.11
C GLU A 77 7.53 10.19 -20.59
N SER A 78 6.51 11.04 -20.80
CA SER A 78 6.72 12.44 -21.22
C SER A 78 7.55 13.24 -20.20
N THR A 79 7.55 12.81 -18.93
CA THR A 79 8.33 13.45 -17.88
C THR A 79 9.78 12.99 -17.86
N VAL A 80 10.05 11.69 -18.12
CA VAL A 80 11.37 11.08 -17.87
C VAL A 80 12.20 10.84 -19.12
N ARG A 81 11.56 10.70 -20.31
CA ARG A 81 12.16 10.25 -21.56
C ARG A 81 13.36 11.11 -21.98
N ASP A 82 13.20 12.43 -21.97
CA ASP A 82 14.19 13.39 -22.45
C ASP A 82 15.13 13.91 -21.34
N ARG A 83 15.00 13.39 -20.13
CA ARG A 83 15.77 13.79 -18.94
C ARG A 83 16.63 12.65 -18.39
N LYS A 84 17.39 11.98 -19.28
CA LYS A 84 18.18 10.78 -18.95
C LYS A 84 19.30 11.04 -17.94
N ASP A 85 19.72 12.29 -17.78
CA ASP A 85 20.69 12.77 -16.80
C ASP A 85 20.11 12.96 -15.39
N LYS A 86 18.77 12.91 -15.25
CA LYS A 86 18.05 13.08 -13.99
C LYS A 86 17.47 11.75 -13.52
N LYS A 87 17.43 11.56 -12.21
CA LYS A 87 16.80 10.41 -11.55
C LYS A 87 15.41 10.78 -11.08
N PHE A 88 14.41 9.96 -11.41
CA PHE A 88 13.01 10.15 -11.06
C PHE A 88 12.51 9.02 -10.18
N TYR A 89 11.58 9.32 -9.31
CA TYR A 89 10.86 8.37 -8.46
C TYR A 89 9.36 8.45 -8.81
N LEU A 90 8.74 7.30 -9.04
CA LEU A 90 7.30 7.21 -9.30
C LEU A 90 6.62 6.49 -8.13
N PHE A 91 5.70 7.18 -7.47
CA PHE A 91 4.85 6.64 -6.41
C PHE A 91 3.42 6.53 -6.91
N ILE A 92 2.85 5.33 -6.89
CA ILE A 92 1.45 5.09 -7.24
C ILE A 92 0.75 4.45 -6.05
N ASP A 93 -0.26 5.14 -5.50
CA ASP A 93 -1.09 4.59 -4.42
C ASP A 93 -2.32 3.88 -4.97
N GLU A 94 -2.71 2.77 -4.32
CA GLU A 94 -3.88 1.94 -4.63
C GLU A 94 -3.93 1.50 -6.10
N VAL A 95 -2.82 0.91 -6.59
CA VAL A 95 -2.63 0.51 -8.00
C VAL A 95 -3.74 -0.39 -8.55
N GLN A 96 -4.46 -1.14 -7.71
CA GLN A 96 -5.60 -1.96 -8.10
C GLN A 96 -6.85 -1.14 -8.54
N LEU A 97 -6.85 0.18 -8.38
CA LEU A 97 -7.92 1.05 -8.88
C LEU A 97 -7.78 1.35 -10.38
N THR A 98 -6.70 0.92 -11.03
CA THR A 98 -6.56 1.00 -12.47
C THR A 98 -7.55 0.07 -13.17
N THR A 99 -8.01 0.49 -14.35
CA THR A 99 -8.90 -0.29 -15.20
C THR A 99 -8.10 -1.00 -16.28
N LYS A 100 -8.63 -2.12 -16.77
CA LYS A 100 -8.16 -2.69 -18.02
C LYS A 100 -8.70 -1.88 -19.17
N VAL A 101 -7.90 -1.61 -20.18
CA VAL A 101 -8.30 -0.86 -21.37
C VAL A 101 -7.89 -1.59 -22.65
N VAL A 102 -8.64 -1.39 -23.70
CA VAL A 102 -8.30 -1.92 -25.03
C VAL A 102 -7.52 -0.85 -25.78
N ASP A 103 -6.26 -1.15 -26.09
CA ASP A 103 -5.41 -0.27 -26.90
C ASP A 103 -5.77 -0.43 -28.39
N LYS A 104 -6.62 0.51 -28.86
CA LYS A 104 -7.08 0.49 -30.25
C LYS A 104 -6.00 0.88 -31.26
N GLU A 105 -5.01 1.64 -30.83
CA GLU A 105 -3.94 2.12 -31.69
C GLU A 105 -2.90 1.02 -31.96
N ASN A 106 -2.72 0.10 -31.01
CA ASN A 106 -1.79 -1.01 -31.10
C ASN A 106 -2.50 -2.38 -31.27
N GLY A 107 -3.51 -2.45 -32.15
CA GLY A 107 -4.13 -3.70 -32.57
C GLY A 107 -5.26 -4.23 -31.69
N GLY A 108 -5.81 -3.43 -30.79
CA GLY A 108 -6.97 -3.80 -29.96
C GLY A 108 -6.63 -4.77 -28.83
N ILE A 109 -5.40 -4.75 -28.33
CA ILE A 109 -4.95 -5.61 -27.25
C ILE A 109 -5.45 -5.04 -25.91
N GLU A 110 -5.89 -5.91 -25.00
CA GLU A 110 -6.20 -5.53 -23.61
C GLU A 110 -4.91 -5.22 -22.88
N VAL A 111 -4.82 -4.02 -22.31
CA VAL A 111 -3.67 -3.50 -21.56
C VAL A 111 -4.04 -3.33 -20.11
N THR A 112 -3.16 -3.79 -19.23
CA THR A 112 -3.26 -3.68 -17.78
C THR A 112 -2.21 -2.73 -17.23
N ILE A 113 -2.34 -2.38 -15.95
CA ILE A 113 -1.30 -1.61 -15.26
C ILE A 113 0.03 -2.38 -15.20
N TYR A 114 0.01 -3.71 -15.16
CA TYR A 114 1.22 -4.52 -15.09
C TYR A 114 2.03 -4.44 -16.39
N ASP A 115 1.36 -4.38 -17.55
CA ASP A 115 2.00 -4.18 -18.84
C ASP A 115 2.74 -2.84 -18.86
N MET A 116 2.06 -1.77 -18.43
CA MET A 116 2.63 -0.43 -18.37
C MET A 116 3.77 -0.30 -17.36
N LEU A 117 3.65 -0.93 -16.19
CA LEU A 117 4.74 -0.93 -15.19
C LEU A 117 5.97 -1.68 -15.71
N ASN A 118 5.79 -2.76 -16.48
CA ASN A 118 6.90 -3.46 -17.13
C ASN A 118 7.57 -2.61 -18.22
N GLU A 119 6.80 -1.80 -18.95
CA GLU A 119 7.33 -0.82 -19.92
C GLU A 119 8.10 0.28 -19.21
N LEU A 120 7.54 0.91 -18.21
CA LEU A 120 8.18 1.96 -17.41
C LEU A 120 9.47 1.49 -16.73
N LYS A 121 9.58 0.22 -16.38
CA LYS A 121 10.80 -0.38 -15.84
C LYS A 121 12.01 -0.32 -16.80
N ALA A 122 11.78 -0.18 -18.09
CA ALA A 122 12.87 -0.04 -19.08
C ALA A 122 13.63 1.30 -18.93
N TYR A 123 13.02 2.29 -18.29
CA TYR A 123 13.66 3.59 -18.04
C TYR A 123 14.64 3.49 -16.87
N LYS A 124 15.95 3.48 -17.16
CA LYS A 124 17.01 3.37 -16.16
C LYS A 124 17.09 4.55 -15.20
N ASN A 125 16.48 5.66 -15.56
CA ASN A 125 16.40 6.88 -14.77
C ASN A 125 15.08 7.00 -13.98
N LEU A 126 14.27 5.92 -13.93
CA LEU A 126 13.01 5.86 -13.19
C LEU A 126 13.03 4.71 -12.18
N ASP A 127 12.72 5.02 -10.93
CA ASP A 127 12.53 4.03 -9.87
C ASP A 127 11.06 4.01 -9.42
N VAL A 128 10.42 2.84 -9.47
CA VAL A 128 8.97 2.68 -9.38
C VAL A 128 8.55 2.03 -8.06
N TYR A 129 7.61 2.66 -7.38
CA TYR A 129 7.01 2.23 -6.11
C TYR A 129 5.49 2.24 -6.24
N VAL A 130 4.85 1.13 -5.95
CA VAL A 130 3.40 1.01 -5.98
C VAL A 130 2.86 0.49 -4.66
N THR A 131 1.69 0.95 -4.26
CA THR A 131 0.98 0.38 -3.12
C THR A 131 -0.32 -0.28 -3.54
N GLY A 132 -0.79 -1.22 -2.73
CA GLY A 132 -2.11 -1.79 -2.87
C GLY A 132 -2.60 -2.49 -1.61
N SER A 133 -3.90 -2.33 -1.34
CA SER A 133 -4.55 -2.94 -0.18
C SER A 133 -4.92 -4.41 -0.41
N ASN A 134 -4.95 -4.87 -1.66
CA ASN A 134 -5.21 -6.27 -2.01
C ASN A 134 -3.92 -7.10 -2.00
N SER A 135 -3.47 -7.53 -0.81
CA SER A 135 -2.23 -8.29 -0.70
C SER A 135 -2.24 -9.63 -1.43
N LYS A 136 -3.36 -10.36 -1.46
CA LYS A 136 -3.45 -11.67 -2.15
C LYS A 136 -3.53 -11.53 -3.66
N GLY A 137 -4.40 -10.66 -4.19
CA GLY A 137 -4.51 -10.40 -5.62
C GLY A 137 -3.20 -9.82 -6.16
N LEU A 138 -2.76 -8.72 -5.56
CA LEU A 138 -1.52 -8.04 -5.97
C LEU A 138 -0.27 -8.93 -5.82
N SER A 139 -0.19 -9.78 -4.77
CA SER A 139 0.92 -10.72 -4.60
C SER A 139 0.90 -11.83 -5.64
N LYS A 140 -0.29 -12.33 -6.02
CA LYS A 140 -0.43 -13.33 -7.10
C LYS A 140 -0.06 -12.70 -8.44
N ASP A 141 -0.58 -11.52 -8.72
CA ASP A 141 -0.29 -10.78 -9.95
C ASP A 141 1.20 -10.42 -10.04
N ILE A 142 1.83 -10.01 -8.91
CA ILE A 142 3.27 -9.79 -8.85
C ILE A 142 4.06 -11.04 -9.22
N ALA A 143 3.67 -12.19 -8.67
CA ALA A 143 4.36 -13.45 -8.94
C ALA A 143 4.21 -13.89 -10.41
N THR A 144 3.05 -13.63 -11.03
CA THR A 144 2.75 -14.01 -12.40
C THR A 144 3.23 -12.97 -13.42
N GLU A 145 2.85 -11.72 -13.24
CA GLU A 145 3.07 -10.64 -14.21
C GLU A 145 4.50 -10.09 -14.16
N PHE A 146 5.06 -9.94 -12.97
CA PHE A 146 6.46 -9.50 -12.83
C PHE A 146 7.46 -10.66 -12.84
N ARG A 147 7.00 -11.93 -12.88
CA ARG A 147 7.87 -13.13 -12.98
C ARG A 147 9.03 -13.13 -11.98
N GLY A 148 8.77 -12.74 -10.72
CA GLY A 148 9.79 -12.64 -9.68
C GLY A 148 10.72 -11.43 -9.80
N ARG A 149 10.36 -10.41 -10.59
CA ARG A 149 11.17 -9.19 -10.81
C ARG A 149 10.58 -7.98 -10.08
N ALA A 150 10.02 -8.19 -8.89
CA ALA A 150 9.50 -7.14 -8.03
C ALA A 150 9.96 -7.35 -6.59
N THR A 151 10.38 -6.28 -5.94
CA THR A 151 10.67 -6.27 -4.50
C THR A 151 9.38 -6.05 -3.73
N GLN A 152 8.92 -7.09 -3.01
CA GLN A 152 7.69 -7.01 -2.21
C GLN A 152 8.00 -6.59 -0.78
N ILE A 153 7.29 -5.57 -0.29
CA ILE A 153 7.35 -5.08 1.09
C ILE A 153 5.95 -5.20 1.70
N HIS A 154 5.76 -6.19 2.57
CA HIS A 154 4.49 -6.36 3.26
C HIS A 154 4.48 -5.57 4.56
N VAL A 155 3.54 -4.61 4.67
CA VAL A 155 3.37 -3.71 5.81
C VAL A 155 2.27 -4.25 6.71
N PHE A 156 2.63 -4.51 7.95
CA PHE A 156 1.70 -4.88 9.03
C PHE A 156 1.23 -3.63 9.79
N PRO A 157 0.16 -3.71 10.59
CA PRO A 157 -0.10 -2.75 11.64
C PRO A 157 1.13 -2.51 12.51
N LEU A 158 1.13 -1.51 13.36
CA LEU A 158 2.26 -1.21 14.24
C LEU A 158 2.59 -2.44 15.11
N SER A 159 3.86 -2.80 15.20
CA SER A 159 4.35 -3.70 16.25
C SER A 159 4.23 -3.03 17.61
N PHE A 160 4.30 -3.81 18.70
CA PHE A 160 4.29 -3.22 20.05
C PHE A 160 5.43 -2.21 20.24
N ALA A 161 6.62 -2.50 19.74
CA ALA A 161 7.75 -1.57 19.82
C ALA A 161 7.49 -0.25 19.11
N GLU A 162 6.90 -0.28 17.91
CA GLU A 162 6.50 0.93 17.17
C GLU A 162 5.37 1.69 17.88
N PHE A 163 4.37 0.97 18.42
CA PHE A 163 3.30 1.52 19.21
C PHE A 163 3.83 2.20 20.47
N TYR A 164 4.65 1.49 21.26
CA TYR A 164 5.23 2.01 22.50
C TYR A 164 6.14 3.22 22.26
N SER A 165 6.93 3.21 21.17
CA SER A 165 7.75 4.36 20.79
C SER A 165 6.93 5.64 20.54
N ALA A 166 5.66 5.49 20.16
CA ALA A 166 4.76 6.61 19.89
C ALA A 166 3.99 7.11 21.13
N VAL A 167 3.57 6.18 22.01
CA VAL A 167 2.78 6.54 23.20
C VAL A 167 3.65 6.86 24.41
N GLY A 168 4.79 6.18 24.56
CA GLY A 168 5.68 6.33 25.73
C GLY A 168 5.04 5.89 27.05
N GLY A 169 5.59 6.40 28.15
CA GLY A 169 5.04 6.21 29.49
C GLY A 169 5.31 4.83 30.09
N ASP A 170 4.35 4.31 30.86
CA ASP A 170 4.45 3.00 31.50
C ASP A 170 4.27 1.87 30.47
N GLU A 171 5.32 1.05 30.29
CA GLU A 171 5.36 0.00 29.27
C GLU A 171 4.27 -1.05 29.49
N ARG A 172 3.97 -1.39 30.74
CA ARG A 172 2.95 -2.40 31.07
C ARG A 172 1.54 -1.92 30.70
N LYS A 173 1.21 -0.69 31.00
CA LYS A 173 -0.05 -0.07 30.60
C LYS A 173 -0.15 0.06 29.08
N ALA A 174 0.94 0.40 28.41
CA ALA A 174 0.99 0.45 26.96
C ALA A 174 0.78 -0.93 26.34
N LEU A 175 1.37 -1.99 26.95
CA LEU A 175 1.17 -3.37 26.51
C LEU A 175 -0.29 -3.82 26.70
N ASP A 176 -0.89 -3.54 27.84
CA ASP A 176 -2.31 -3.86 28.10
C ASP A 176 -3.21 -3.18 27.05
N THR A 177 -2.95 -1.92 26.74
CA THR A 177 -3.68 -1.18 25.70
C THR A 177 -3.48 -1.80 24.32
N TYR A 178 -2.25 -2.16 23.99
CA TYR A 178 -1.92 -2.79 22.71
C TYR A 178 -2.55 -4.18 22.58
N MET A 179 -2.56 -4.98 23.64
CA MET A 179 -3.23 -6.29 23.67
C MET A 179 -4.74 -6.16 23.48
N LEU A 180 -5.35 -5.10 24.02
CA LEU A 180 -6.79 -4.88 23.92
C LEU A 180 -7.23 -4.34 22.56
N TYR A 181 -6.51 -3.39 21.98
CA TYR A 181 -6.93 -2.66 20.77
C TYR A 181 -6.09 -2.97 19.52
N GLY A 182 -4.91 -3.59 19.67
CA GLY A 182 -4.01 -3.89 18.57
C GLY A 182 -3.20 -2.68 18.08
N GLY A 183 -2.55 -2.87 16.94
CA GLY A 183 -1.56 -1.92 16.39
C GLY A 183 -2.04 -1.09 15.21
N MET A 184 -3.35 -0.86 15.01
CA MET A 184 -3.80 0.00 13.92
C MET A 184 -3.36 1.45 14.16
N PRO A 185 -2.64 2.11 13.18
CA PRO A 185 -2.02 3.42 13.42
C PRO A 185 -2.98 4.51 13.90
N ARG A 186 -4.25 4.50 13.43
CA ARG A 186 -5.25 5.49 13.83
C ARG A 186 -5.59 5.45 15.32
N LEU A 187 -5.40 4.30 15.98
CA LEU A 187 -5.66 4.16 17.43
C LEU A 187 -4.78 5.09 18.28
N LEU A 188 -3.61 5.46 17.78
CA LEU A 188 -2.72 6.43 18.45
C LEU A 188 -3.33 7.83 18.57
N ALA A 189 -4.27 8.18 17.71
CA ALA A 189 -4.93 9.48 17.68
C ALA A 189 -6.30 9.49 18.39
N LEU A 190 -6.73 8.34 18.95
CA LEU A 190 -8.00 8.21 19.66
C LEU A 190 -7.72 8.10 21.16
N GLU A 191 -8.32 8.98 21.94
CA GLU A 191 -8.13 9.01 23.40
C GLU A 191 -9.12 8.07 24.08
N ASP A 192 -10.40 8.19 23.72
CA ASP A 192 -11.49 7.46 24.36
C ASP A 192 -11.58 6.01 23.92
N ASP A 193 -11.84 5.12 24.87
CA ASP A 193 -12.05 3.68 24.64
C ASP A 193 -13.27 3.40 23.75
N LYS A 194 -14.31 4.23 23.84
CA LYS A 194 -15.47 4.13 22.96
C LYS A 194 -15.08 4.39 21.50
N ASP A 195 -14.34 5.47 21.24
CA ASP A 195 -13.91 5.83 19.89
C ASP A 195 -13.00 4.75 19.29
N LYS A 196 -12.11 4.16 20.09
CA LYS A 196 -11.27 3.04 19.66
C LYS A 196 -12.10 1.83 19.26
N LYS A 197 -13.09 1.46 20.08
CA LYS A 197 -14.00 0.34 19.81
C LYS A 197 -14.85 0.60 18.56
N ASP A 198 -15.45 1.78 18.46
CA ASP A 198 -16.27 2.16 17.31
C ASP A 198 -15.45 2.16 16.00
N TYR A 199 -14.21 2.66 16.06
CA TYR A 199 -13.29 2.60 14.92
C TYR A 199 -12.96 1.15 14.52
N LEU A 200 -12.63 0.28 15.46
CA LEU A 200 -12.29 -1.12 15.17
C LEU A 200 -13.50 -1.89 14.65
N THR A 201 -14.69 -1.66 15.21
CA THR A 201 -15.94 -2.29 14.75
C THR A 201 -16.25 -1.87 13.31
N SER A 202 -16.16 -0.56 13.00
CA SER A 202 -16.35 -0.05 11.64
C SER A 202 -15.29 -0.61 10.68
N LEU A 203 -14.03 -0.67 11.10
CA LEU A 203 -12.94 -1.25 10.31
C LEU A 203 -13.18 -2.73 9.99
N TYR A 204 -13.66 -3.49 10.96
CA TYR A 204 -13.96 -4.90 10.80
C TYR A 204 -15.15 -5.11 9.86
N SER A 205 -16.32 -4.53 10.17
CA SER A 205 -17.55 -4.78 9.43
C SER A 205 -17.56 -4.13 8.04
N GLU A 206 -17.22 -2.86 7.96
CA GLU A 206 -17.36 -2.10 6.71
C GLU A 206 -16.21 -2.28 5.74
N LEU A 207 -15.01 -2.63 6.23
CA LEU A 207 -13.86 -2.79 5.36
C LEU A 207 -13.46 -4.25 5.19
N TYR A 208 -13.21 -4.98 6.28
CA TYR A 208 -12.64 -6.32 6.14
C TYR A 208 -13.66 -7.34 5.71
N VAL A 209 -14.82 -7.39 6.37
CA VAL A 209 -15.89 -8.34 6.01
C VAL A 209 -16.38 -8.03 4.59
N LYS A 210 -16.67 -6.77 4.28
CA LYS A 210 -17.12 -6.36 2.96
C LYS A 210 -16.08 -6.65 1.87
N ASP A 211 -14.80 -6.36 2.11
CA ASP A 211 -13.73 -6.70 1.16
C ASP A 211 -13.62 -8.22 0.92
N ILE A 212 -13.83 -9.06 1.94
CA ILE A 212 -13.80 -10.52 1.80
C ILE A 212 -15.01 -11.00 1.00
N VAL A 213 -16.19 -10.49 1.30
CA VAL A 213 -17.47 -10.83 0.62
C VAL A 213 -17.38 -10.46 -0.86
N GLU A 214 -17.06 -9.22 -1.18
CA GLU A 214 -16.98 -8.72 -2.56
C GLU A 214 -15.92 -9.47 -3.40
N ARG A 215 -14.76 -9.76 -2.81
CA ARG A 215 -13.65 -10.42 -3.54
C ARG A 215 -13.88 -11.88 -3.84
N ASN A 216 -14.62 -12.57 -2.97
CA ASN A 216 -14.81 -14.01 -3.09
C ASN A 216 -16.22 -14.38 -3.58
N GLY A 217 -17.08 -13.38 -3.86
CA GLY A 217 -18.45 -13.60 -4.28
C GLY A 217 -19.26 -14.38 -3.24
N ILE A 218 -19.06 -14.08 -1.95
CA ILE A 218 -19.71 -14.80 -0.86
C ILE A 218 -21.17 -14.34 -0.79
N GLU A 219 -22.10 -15.25 -1.03
CA GLU A 219 -23.55 -15.00 -0.97
C GLU A 219 -24.10 -15.05 0.47
N ARG A 220 -23.42 -15.75 1.38
CA ARG A 220 -23.83 -16.01 2.75
C ARG A 220 -22.92 -15.30 3.75
N GLU A 221 -23.17 -14.00 3.97
CA GLU A 221 -22.42 -13.19 4.95
C GLU A 221 -22.62 -13.67 6.40
N ASP A 222 -23.79 -14.22 6.70
CA ASP A 222 -24.12 -14.82 7.99
C ASP A 222 -23.12 -15.94 8.36
N VAL A 223 -22.89 -16.86 7.43
CA VAL A 223 -21.95 -17.98 7.64
C VAL A 223 -20.50 -17.47 7.79
N LEU A 224 -20.13 -16.42 7.07
CA LEU A 224 -18.81 -15.81 7.25
C LEU A 224 -18.64 -15.22 8.66
N ASN A 225 -19.65 -14.53 9.17
CA ASN A 225 -19.62 -13.97 10.52
C ASN A 225 -19.55 -15.08 11.57
N ASP A 226 -20.33 -16.14 11.44
CA ASP A 226 -20.29 -17.31 12.34
C ASP A 226 -18.90 -17.96 12.38
N ILE A 227 -18.24 -18.08 11.22
CA ILE A 227 -16.86 -18.60 11.13
C ILE A 227 -15.87 -17.66 11.83
N LEU A 228 -15.99 -16.35 11.63
CA LEU A 228 -15.11 -15.37 12.26
C LEU A 228 -15.29 -15.34 13.79
N ASP A 229 -16.53 -15.43 14.28
CA ASP A 229 -16.85 -15.53 15.72
C ASP A 229 -16.30 -16.83 16.32
N PHE A 230 -16.45 -17.95 15.60
CA PHE A 230 -15.86 -19.21 16.00
C PHE A 230 -14.33 -19.13 16.11
N LEU A 231 -13.66 -18.57 15.08
CA LEU A 231 -12.21 -18.40 15.08
C LEU A 231 -11.76 -17.48 16.23
N ALA A 232 -12.49 -16.37 16.45
CA ALA A 232 -12.19 -15.46 17.56
C ALA A 232 -12.29 -16.16 18.92
N SER A 233 -13.27 -17.04 19.10
CA SER A 233 -13.45 -17.80 20.35
C SER A 233 -12.34 -18.81 20.63
N GLN A 234 -11.62 -19.29 19.59
CA GLN A 234 -10.53 -20.23 19.73
C GLN A 234 -9.21 -19.58 20.16
N ILE A 235 -9.04 -18.26 19.93
CA ILE A 235 -7.78 -17.53 20.25
C ILE A 235 -7.50 -17.54 21.76
N SER A 236 -8.52 -17.62 22.61
CA SER A 236 -8.39 -17.65 24.07
C SER A 236 -8.27 -19.05 24.67
N SER A 237 -8.25 -20.10 23.86
CA SER A 237 -8.23 -21.51 24.30
C SER A 237 -6.87 -22.20 24.11
N LEU A 238 -5.82 -21.43 23.82
CA LEU A 238 -4.41 -21.91 23.69
C LEU A 238 -3.62 -21.65 24.95
#